data_06eb46fbb2003dc525fb0e6c5a3b77bd
#
_entry.id   06eb46fbb2003dc525fb0e6c5a3b77bd
#
_cell.length_a   1.000
_cell.length_b   1.000
_cell.length_c   1.000
_cell.angle_alpha   90.00
_cell.angle_beta   90.00
_cell.angle_gamma   90.00
#
_symmetry.space_group_name_H-M   'P 1'
#
loop_
_entity.id
_entity.type
_entity.pdbx_description
1 polymer ?
#
loop_
_entity_poly.entity_id
_entity_poly.type
_entity_poly.pdbx_seq_one_letter_code
_entity_poly.pdbx_strand_id
1 'polypeptide(L)'
;MYKRQYHGDTFGAMALGERNIFNENFDNLMFPVRRVTWPSTWMNDEEVENKENKAIQKLEILLKTPTVAVILEPLVQGAGGMNMVRPQFIKKVSEIINNNNSLLIADEVLTGFGRCGSLFAFQKAKIVPDLISISKGLTGGFLPMGITLCKEKIFQSFIDDSPRKTFWHGHSFTANPLGCAAANASLDLLEKEPQKYLSFEEKHLSHLIKFKNLPYIKKIRVSGTIAAFDLEIGNKKGYFNNIGKEIKSLAMEQGLFIRPLGNVIYLMPPLCITNDQLEKSYWILNQILENI
;
A
#
# COMPACT_ATOMS: atom_id res chain seq x y z
N MET A 1 10.97 8.49 5.99
CA MET A 1 9.80 8.22 5.16
C MET A 1 10.21 7.99 3.70
N TYR A 2 9.52 7.14 2.96
CA TYR A 2 9.79 6.88 1.54
C TYR A 2 8.96 7.79 0.62
N LYS A 3 9.48 8.13 -0.57
CA LYS A 3 8.76 8.95 -1.57
C LYS A 3 7.55 8.21 -2.14
N ARG A 4 6.58 8.95 -2.67
CA ARG A 4 5.34 8.47 -3.30
C ARG A 4 4.36 7.76 -2.37
N GLN A 5 4.47 7.96 -1.05
CA GLN A 5 3.51 7.44 -0.08
C GLN A 5 2.35 8.40 0.17
N TYR A 6 1.23 7.83 0.54
CA TYR A 6 0.04 8.54 0.98
C TYR A 6 -0.44 7.95 2.31
N HIS A 7 -0.55 8.79 3.34
CA HIS A 7 -0.89 8.37 4.70
C HIS A 7 -2.20 8.98 5.23
N GLY A 8 -2.90 9.76 4.41
CA GLY A 8 -4.15 10.43 4.76
C GLY A 8 -4.11 11.94 4.52
N ASP A 9 -5.25 12.61 4.75
CA ASP A 9 -5.48 14.00 4.40
C ASP A 9 -5.52 14.96 5.62
N THR A 10 -5.19 14.48 6.82
CA THR A 10 -4.89 15.38 7.95
C THR A 10 -3.52 16.02 7.75
N PHE A 11 -3.28 17.23 8.30
CA PHE A 11 -2.00 17.94 8.09
C PHE A 11 -0.78 17.10 8.47
N GLY A 12 -0.85 16.34 9.57
CA GLY A 12 0.21 15.42 9.96
C GLY A 12 0.44 14.30 8.96
N ALA A 13 -0.61 13.66 8.49
CA ALA A 13 -0.54 12.59 7.49
C ALA A 13 -0.09 13.12 6.13
N MET A 14 -0.60 14.27 5.67
CA MET A 14 -0.14 14.95 4.46
C MET A 14 1.34 15.33 4.53
N ALA A 15 1.82 15.79 5.71
CA ALA A 15 3.23 16.10 5.92
C ALA A 15 4.12 14.88 5.66
N LEU A 16 3.67 13.69 6.03
CA LEU A 16 4.34 12.41 5.79
C LEU A 16 4.21 11.94 4.32
N GLY A 17 3.22 12.38 3.57
CA GLY A 17 3.03 12.06 2.16
C GLY A 17 4.04 12.73 1.22
N GLU A 18 3.99 12.41 -0.08
CA GLU A 18 4.76 13.14 -1.09
C GLU A 18 4.13 14.51 -1.36
N ARG A 19 4.99 15.54 -1.48
CA ARG A 19 4.55 16.86 -1.92
C ARG A 19 4.22 16.82 -3.40
N ASN A 20 3.00 17.21 -3.73
CA ASN A 20 2.49 17.21 -5.11
C ASN A 20 1.30 18.16 -5.23
N ILE A 21 0.70 18.26 -6.42
CA ILE A 21 -0.45 19.13 -6.71
C ILE A 21 -1.67 18.90 -5.80
N PHE A 22 -1.81 17.74 -5.16
CA PHE A 22 -2.95 17.45 -4.29
C PHE A 22 -2.83 18.10 -2.90
N ASN A 23 -1.61 18.46 -2.50
CA ASN A 23 -1.36 18.99 -1.16
C ASN A 23 -0.50 20.27 -1.15
N GLU A 24 -0.08 20.81 -2.31
CA GLU A 24 0.76 22.01 -2.40
C GLU A 24 0.13 23.25 -1.75
N ASN A 25 -1.21 23.38 -1.80
CA ASN A 25 -1.93 24.47 -1.15
C ASN A 25 -1.81 24.48 0.38
N PHE A 26 -1.38 23.38 0.97
CA PHE A 26 -1.23 23.19 2.42
C PHE A 26 0.23 23.16 2.88
N ASP A 27 1.20 23.45 1.99
CA ASP A 27 2.63 23.31 2.28
C ASP A 27 3.08 24.07 3.53
N ASN A 28 2.55 25.28 3.74
CA ASN A 28 2.87 26.11 4.89
C ASN A 28 2.38 25.55 6.24
N LEU A 29 1.45 24.58 6.22
CA LEU A 29 0.87 23.95 7.42
C LEU A 29 1.55 22.61 7.75
N MET A 30 2.48 22.17 6.92
CA MET A 30 3.09 20.85 7.03
C MET A 30 4.51 20.93 7.58
N PHE A 31 4.82 20.11 8.59
CA PHE A 31 6.17 20.02 9.14
C PHE A 31 7.16 19.36 8.17
N PRO A 32 8.47 19.68 8.27
CA PRO A 32 9.48 19.10 7.39
C PRO A 32 9.71 17.62 7.66
N VAL A 33 9.86 16.83 6.59
CA VAL A 33 10.10 15.38 6.64
C VAL A 33 11.25 15.02 5.71
N ARG A 34 12.16 14.17 6.17
CA ARG A 34 13.24 13.60 5.33
C ARG A 34 12.72 12.40 4.55
N ARG A 35 13.06 12.30 3.26
CA ARG A 35 12.49 11.30 2.36
C ARG A 35 13.56 10.43 1.70
N VAL A 36 13.25 9.14 1.57
CA VAL A 36 14.04 8.14 0.85
C VAL A 36 13.29 7.73 -0.42
N THR A 37 14.01 7.46 -1.49
CA THR A 37 13.40 6.96 -2.73
C THR A 37 12.90 5.53 -2.53
N TRP A 38 11.68 5.24 -2.97
CA TRP A 38 11.14 3.89 -2.96
C TRP A 38 11.74 3.06 -4.11
N PRO A 39 12.36 1.91 -3.85
CA PRO A 39 13.01 1.11 -4.88
C PRO A 39 12.00 0.19 -5.57
N SER A 40 11.04 0.78 -6.29
CA SER A 40 9.98 0.03 -6.97
C SER A 40 10.54 -1.07 -7.83
N THR A 41 9.95 -2.27 -7.74
CA THR A 41 10.32 -3.44 -8.51
C THR A 41 9.11 -4.05 -9.23
N TRP A 42 9.39 -4.91 -10.20
CA TRP A 42 8.42 -5.61 -11.03
C TRP A 42 9.01 -6.95 -11.50
N MET A 43 8.24 -7.72 -12.23
CA MET A 43 8.69 -9.00 -12.78
C MET A 43 9.88 -8.82 -13.74
N ASN A 44 10.96 -9.57 -13.54
CA ASN A 44 12.21 -9.51 -14.31
C ASN A 44 12.91 -8.14 -14.23
N ASP A 45 12.87 -7.47 -13.09
CA ASP A 45 13.58 -6.22 -12.86
C ASP A 45 15.05 -6.49 -12.53
N GLU A 46 15.92 -6.34 -13.53
CA GLU A 46 17.37 -6.57 -13.39
C GLU A 46 18.07 -5.57 -12.47
N GLU A 47 17.46 -4.38 -12.28
CA GLU A 47 18.01 -3.31 -11.45
C GLU A 47 17.53 -3.33 -10.00
N VAL A 48 16.77 -4.33 -9.57
CA VAL A 48 16.13 -4.35 -8.26
C VAL A 48 17.14 -4.19 -7.12
N GLU A 49 18.24 -4.91 -7.14
CA GLU A 49 19.25 -4.87 -6.08
C GLU A 49 19.98 -3.53 -6.02
N ASN A 50 20.32 -2.97 -7.17
CA ASN A 50 20.94 -1.65 -7.27
C ASN A 50 20.02 -0.56 -6.70
N LYS A 51 18.72 -0.60 -7.02
CA LYS A 51 17.73 0.33 -6.50
C LYS A 51 17.54 0.20 -4.99
N GLU A 52 17.44 -1.02 -4.49
CA GLU A 52 17.32 -1.31 -3.06
C GLU A 52 18.57 -0.84 -2.29
N ASN A 53 19.77 -1.14 -2.78
CA ASN A 53 21.02 -0.71 -2.15
C ASN A 53 21.13 0.82 -2.09
N LYS A 54 20.78 1.55 -3.15
CA LYS A 54 20.74 3.02 -3.14
C LYS A 54 19.76 3.57 -2.10
N ALA A 55 18.58 2.95 -1.99
CA ALA A 55 17.57 3.34 -1.00
C ALA A 55 18.07 3.08 0.44
N ILE A 56 18.71 1.95 0.69
CA ILE A 56 19.32 1.58 1.97
C ILE A 56 20.41 2.57 2.36
N GLN A 57 21.38 2.83 1.49
CA GLN A 57 22.44 3.80 1.74
C GLN A 57 21.89 5.18 2.09
N LYS A 58 20.85 5.62 1.37
CA LYS A 58 20.20 6.90 1.67
C LYS A 58 19.53 6.90 3.04
N LEU A 59 18.89 5.79 3.44
CA LEU A 59 18.28 5.63 4.76
C LEU A 59 19.36 5.71 5.86
N GLU A 60 20.45 4.96 5.73
CA GLU A 60 21.57 4.96 6.69
C GLU A 60 22.16 6.38 6.87
N ILE A 61 22.34 7.11 5.76
CA ILE A 61 22.82 8.51 5.83
C ILE A 61 21.84 9.38 6.62
N LEU A 62 20.55 9.25 6.38
CA LEU A 62 19.53 10.06 7.06
C LEU A 62 19.41 9.70 8.55
N LEU A 63 19.61 8.44 8.92
CA LEU A 63 19.54 7.98 10.30
C LEU A 63 20.77 8.38 11.15
N LYS A 64 21.86 8.85 10.54
CA LYS A 64 22.98 9.49 11.28
C LYS A 64 22.53 10.73 12.06
N THR A 65 21.43 11.36 11.65
CA THR A 65 20.78 12.44 12.42
C THR A 65 19.67 11.83 13.28
N PRO A 66 19.52 12.21 14.56
CA PRO A 66 18.47 11.70 15.42
C PRO A 66 17.10 11.69 14.74
N THR A 67 16.46 10.54 14.72
CA THR A 67 15.20 10.29 14.02
C THR A 67 14.27 9.54 14.96
N VAL A 68 13.11 10.11 15.26
CA VAL A 68 12.13 9.45 16.15
C VAL A 68 11.54 8.21 15.50
N ALA A 69 11.09 8.34 14.26
CA ALA A 69 10.41 7.24 13.55
C ALA A 69 10.61 7.30 12.04
N VAL A 70 10.47 6.14 11.42
CA VAL A 70 10.34 5.98 9.96
C VAL A 70 9.00 5.34 9.67
N ILE A 71 8.20 5.96 8.79
CA ILE A 71 6.92 5.41 8.34
C ILE A 71 7.03 4.92 6.91
N LEU A 72 6.35 3.81 6.61
CA LEU A 72 6.22 3.25 5.27
C LEU A 72 4.93 2.44 5.09
N GLU A 73 4.42 2.40 3.86
CA GLU A 73 3.44 1.40 3.40
C GLU A 73 4.21 0.11 3.09
N PRO A 74 4.05 -0.99 3.84
CA PRO A 74 4.84 -2.19 3.59
C PRO A 74 4.42 -2.88 2.28
N LEU A 75 5.40 -3.34 1.50
CA LEU A 75 5.30 -4.05 0.22
C LEU A 75 4.69 -3.25 -0.94
N VAL A 76 3.63 -2.48 -0.74
CA VAL A 76 2.90 -1.80 -1.82
C VAL A 76 2.57 -0.36 -1.44
N GLN A 77 3.03 0.59 -2.22
CA GLN A 77 2.56 1.98 -2.20
C GLN A 77 1.33 2.11 -3.11
N GLY A 78 0.14 2.21 -2.51
CA GLY A 78 -1.12 2.20 -3.26
C GLY A 78 -1.29 3.43 -4.14
N ALA A 79 -1.51 4.60 -3.55
CA ALA A 79 -1.75 5.86 -4.25
C ALA A 79 -0.57 6.32 -5.12
N GLY A 80 0.64 5.85 -4.81
CA GLY A 80 1.85 6.10 -5.59
C GLY A 80 1.91 5.38 -6.94
N GLY A 81 0.90 4.59 -7.30
CA GLY A 81 0.84 3.83 -8.54
C GLY A 81 1.06 2.32 -8.37
N MET A 82 0.62 1.76 -7.27
CA MET A 82 0.81 0.34 -6.93
C MET A 82 2.29 -0.08 -7.03
N ASN A 83 3.18 0.75 -6.51
CA ASN A 83 4.61 0.50 -6.53
C ASN A 83 4.98 -0.56 -5.49
N MET A 84 5.63 -1.62 -5.92
CA MET A 84 5.94 -2.77 -5.08
C MET A 84 7.42 -2.86 -4.75
N VAL A 85 7.74 -3.50 -3.62
CA VAL A 85 9.11 -3.88 -3.21
C VAL A 85 9.13 -5.30 -2.70
N ARG A 86 10.32 -5.90 -2.66
CA ARG A 86 10.51 -7.24 -2.13
C ARG A 86 10.40 -7.25 -0.59
N PRO A 87 9.88 -8.33 0.02
CA PRO A 87 9.85 -8.49 1.47
C PRO A 87 11.24 -8.36 2.13
N GLN A 88 12.28 -8.85 1.47
CA GLN A 88 13.67 -8.77 1.94
C GLN A 88 14.15 -7.32 2.11
N PHE A 89 13.73 -6.42 1.22
CA PHE A 89 14.01 -4.98 1.36
C PHE A 89 13.39 -4.42 2.64
N ILE A 90 12.10 -4.71 2.89
CA ILE A 90 11.41 -4.25 4.12
C ILE A 90 12.08 -4.80 5.37
N LYS A 91 12.52 -6.07 5.34
CA LYS A 91 13.25 -6.68 6.45
C LYS A 91 14.54 -5.91 6.74
N LYS A 92 15.36 -5.65 5.72
CA LYS A 92 16.61 -4.91 5.86
C LYS A 92 16.39 -3.49 6.37
N VAL A 93 15.35 -2.81 5.87
CA VAL A 93 14.94 -1.48 6.36
C VAL A 93 14.61 -1.52 7.85
N SER A 94 13.83 -2.52 8.30
CA SER A 94 13.48 -2.69 9.71
C SER A 94 14.71 -2.92 10.60
N GLU A 95 15.64 -3.74 10.17
CA GLU A 95 16.90 -4.00 10.90
C GLU A 95 17.72 -2.71 11.07
N ILE A 96 17.85 -1.90 10.01
CA ILE A 96 18.59 -0.64 10.07
C ILE A 96 17.90 0.36 10.99
N ILE A 97 16.58 0.48 10.95
CA ILE A 97 15.80 1.37 11.82
C ILE A 97 15.99 0.99 13.29
N ASN A 98 15.87 -0.30 13.61
CA ASN A 98 16.06 -0.80 14.97
C ASN A 98 17.49 -0.56 15.50
N ASN A 99 18.51 -0.77 14.67
CA ASN A 99 19.91 -0.55 15.03
C ASN A 99 20.23 0.94 15.29
N ASN A 100 19.37 1.85 14.80
CA ASN A 100 19.51 3.29 15.04
C ASN A 100 18.55 3.81 16.13
N ASN A 101 17.95 2.94 16.94
CA ASN A 101 17.00 3.29 18.00
C ASN A 101 15.83 4.16 17.53
N SER A 102 15.43 4.04 16.26
CA SER A 102 14.27 4.70 15.70
C SER A 102 13.06 3.74 15.69
N LEU A 103 11.85 4.28 15.72
CA LEU A 103 10.64 3.48 15.63
C LEU A 103 10.27 3.20 14.17
N LEU A 104 9.77 2.00 13.91
CA LEU A 104 9.17 1.64 12.62
C LEU A 104 7.65 1.74 12.71
N ILE A 105 7.06 2.57 11.85
CA ILE A 105 5.61 2.69 11.68
C ILE A 105 5.23 2.01 10.35
N ALA A 106 4.41 0.96 10.42
CA ALA A 106 3.84 0.33 9.25
C ALA A 106 2.44 0.89 8.98
N ASP A 107 2.26 1.52 7.83
CA ASP A 107 0.94 1.91 7.35
C ASP A 107 0.32 0.74 6.57
N GLU A 108 -0.51 -0.02 7.25
CA GLU A 108 -1.25 -1.18 6.70
C GLU A 108 -2.69 -0.83 6.30
N VAL A 109 -2.99 0.46 6.15
CA VAL A 109 -4.33 0.92 5.76
C VAL A 109 -4.78 0.37 4.41
N LEU A 110 -3.86 0.22 3.44
CA LEU A 110 -4.13 -0.46 2.18
C LEU A 110 -3.72 -1.92 2.21
N THR A 111 -2.55 -2.22 2.77
CA THR A 111 -1.84 -3.49 2.59
C THR A 111 -2.31 -4.60 3.52
N GLY A 112 -2.97 -4.24 4.62
CA GLY A 112 -3.51 -5.18 5.59
C GLY A 112 -4.75 -5.97 5.14
N PHE A 113 -5.21 -6.82 6.02
CA PHE A 113 -6.44 -7.63 5.87
C PHE A 113 -6.45 -8.49 4.61
N GLY A 114 -5.36 -9.23 4.37
CA GLY A 114 -5.24 -10.17 3.26
C GLY A 114 -4.82 -9.54 1.93
N ARG A 115 -4.79 -8.20 1.81
CA ARG A 115 -4.59 -7.50 0.55
C ARG A 115 -3.28 -7.87 -0.15
N CYS A 116 -2.20 -8.03 0.59
CA CYS A 116 -0.87 -8.41 0.08
C CYS A 116 -0.58 -9.93 0.16
N GLY A 117 -1.59 -10.79 0.37
CA GLY A 117 -1.41 -12.25 0.43
C GLY A 117 -0.90 -12.77 1.78
N SER A 118 -1.07 -11.98 2.83
CA SER A 118 -0.94 -12.33 4.25
C SER A 118 -1.90 -11.45 5.03
N LEU A 119 -2.25 -11.77 6.27
CA LEU A 119 -3.18 -10.93 7.04
C LEU A 119 -2.68 -9.49 7.12
N PHE A 120 -1.39 -9.30 7.39
CA PHE A 120 -0.69 -8.02 7.29
C PHE A 120 0.57 -8.16 6.43
N ALA A 121 0.87 -7.14 5.64
CA ALA A 121 2.00 -7.18 4.70
C ALA A 121 3.36 -7.31 5.40
N PHE A 122 3.55 -6.73 6.60
CA PHE A 122 4.78 -6.86 7.37
C PHE A 122 5.12 -8.32 7.72
N GLN A 123 4.12 -9.21 7.77
CA GLN A 123 4.34 -10.63 8.05
C GLN A 123 5.15 -11.33 6.95
N LYS A 124 4.94 -10.95 5.67
CA LYS A 124 5.76 -11.45 4.56
C LYS A 124 7.24 -11.07 4.71
N ALA A 125 7.51 -9.92 5.30
CA ALA A 125 8.87 -9.47 5.60
C ALA A 125 9.44 -10.09 6.89
N LYS A 126 8.63 -10.83 7.65
CA LYS A 126 8.98 -11.45 8.95
C LYS A 126 9.53 -10.41 9.95
N ILE A 127 8.87 -9.28 10.06
CA ILE A 127 9.20 -8.18 11.00
C ILE A 127 8.03 -7.92 11.94
N VAL A 128 8.30 -7.18 13.01
CA VAL A 128 7.28 -6.66 13.92
C VAL A 128 7.48 -5.14 14.06
N PRO A 129 6.64 -4.32 13.44
CA PRO A 129 6.71 -2.86 13.56
C PRO A 129 6.50 -2.40 15.02
N ASP A 130 6.93 -1.17 15.33
CA ASP A 130 6.66 -0.57 16.63
C ASP A 130 5.25 0.01 16.71
N LEU A 131 4.76 0.57 15.58
CA LEU A 131 3.37 1.02 15.43
C LEU A 131 2.81 0.50 14.09
N ILE A 132 1.50 0.26 14.06
CA ILE A 132 0.76 -0.17 12.88
C ILE A 132 -0.50 0.67 12.76
N SER A 133 -0.69 1.33 11.62
CA SER A 133 -1.93 2.00 11.28
C SER A 133 -2.79 1.09 10.41
N ILE A 134 -4.04 0.85 10.81
CA ILE A 134 -5.00 0.00 10.09
C ILE A 134 -6.35 0.71 9.92
N SER A 135 -7.01 0.45 8.79
CA SER A 135 -8.33 0.98 8.44
C SER A 135 -8.91 0.16 7.27
N LYS A 136 -9.77 0.72 6.46
CA LYS A 136 -10.36 0.12 5.22
C LYS A 136 -10.82 -1.34 5.39
N GLY A 137 -9.92 -2.30 5.16
CA GLY A 137 -10.18 -3.72 5.34
C GLY A 137 -10.57 -4.12 6.76
N LEU A 138 -10.24 -3.31 7.76
CA LEU A 138 -10.62 -3.51 9.16
C LEU A 138 -12.12 -3.78 9.32
N THR A 139 -12.97 -3.02 8.65
CA THR A 139 -14.44 -3.19 8.67
C THR A 139 -14.99 -3.82 7.38
N GLY A 140 -14.13 -4.40 6.55
CA GLY A 140 -14.53 -4.89 5.23
C GLY A 140 -15.03 -3.78 4.28
N GLY A 141 -14.78 -2.51 4.60
CA GLY A 141 -15.29 -1.34 3.86
C GLY A 141 -16.72 -0.94 4.21
N PHE A 142 -17.32 -1.58 5.22
CA PHE A 142 -18.72 -1.34 5.62
C PHE A 142 -18.90 -0.04 6.41
N LEU A 143 -17.99 0.26 7.34
CA LEU A 143 -18.01 1.47 8.18
C LEU A 143 -16.64 2.15 8.24
N PRO A 144 -16.59 3.49 8.35
CA PRO A 144 -15.32 4.18 8.57
C PRO A 144 -14.80 3.90 9.98
N MET A 145 -13.59 3.34 10.07
CA MET A 145 -12.88 3.09 11.32
C MET A 145 -11.38 3.02 11.05
N GLY A 146 -10.58 3.53 11.98
CA GLY A 146 -9.13 3.40 11.99
C GLY A 146 -8.64 3.04 13.37
N ILE A 147 -7.58 2.25 13.46
CA ILE A 147 -6.92 1.85 14.68
C ILE A 147 -5.42 2.06 14.53
N THR A 148 -4.77 2.52 15.59
CA THR A 148 -3.31 2.50 15.72
C THR A 148 -2.95 1.48 16.79
N LEU A 149 -2.21 0.45 16.39
CA LEU A 149 -1.61 -0.52 17.30
C LEU A 149 -0.18 -0.09 17.62
N CYS A 150 0.28 -0.32 18.85
CA CYS A 150 1.66 -0.05 19.23
C CYS A 150 2.20 -1.14 20.15
N LYS A 151 3.53 -1.25 20.21
CA LYS A 151 4.19 -2.11 21.21
C LYS A 151 3.92 -1.62 22.62
N GLU A 152 3.84 -2.56 23.56
CA GLU A 152 3.59 -2.31 24.97
C GLU A 152 4.45 -1.20 25.57
N LYS A 153 5.74 -1.18 25.28
CA LYS A 153 6.67 -0.14 25.76
C LYS A 153 6.24 1.29 25.38
N ILE A 154 5.54 1.46 24.24
CA ILE A 154 5.06 2.77 23.80
C ILE A 154 3.77 3.10 24.56
N PHE A 155 2.86 2.15 24.69
CA PHE A 155 1.63 2.32 25.46
C PHE A 155 1.95 2.69 26.93
N GLN A 156 2.87 1.98 27.56
CA GLN A 156 3.28 2.24 28.96
C GLN A 156 3.84 3.64 29.18
N SER A 157 4.37 4.32 28.16
CA SER A 157 4.84 5.70 28.30
C SER A 157 3.72 6.72 28.52
N PHE A 158 2.48 6.34 28.26
CA PHE A 158 1.28 7.18 28.49
C PHE A 158 0.54 6.82 29.78
N ILE A 159 0.92 5.74 30.46
CA ILE A 159 0.32 5.30 31.71
C ILE A 159 1.06 5.97 32.87
N ASP A 160 0.43 6.96 33.46
CA ASP A 160 1.00 7.75 34.58
C ASP A 160 -0.12 8.46 35.35
N ASP A 161 0.09 8.73 36.61
CA ASP A 161 -0.85 9.51 37.43
C ASP A 161 -0.90 11.00 37.01
N SER A 162 0.12 11.47 36.31
CA SER A 162 0.16 12.84 35.81
C SER A 162 -0.65 13.02 34.53
N PRO A 163 -1.65 13.92 34.52
CA PRO A 163 -2.40 14.23 33.30
C PRO A 163 -1.55 14.71 32.13
N ARG A 164 -0.31 15.15 32.38
CA ARG A 164 0.62 15.62 31.34
C ARG A 164 1.11 14.50 30.42
N LYS A 165 1.05 13.25 30.87
CA LYS A 165 1.43 12.08 30.07
C LYS A 165 0.26 11.44 29.34
N THR A 166 -0.97 11.84 29.64
CA THR A 166 -2.16 11.30 28.98
C THR A 166 -2.17 11.62 27.50
N PHE A 167 -2.52 10.65 26.67
CA PHE A 167 -2.75 10.85 25.24
C PHE A 167 -4.13 11.46 25.00
N TRP A 168 -4.22 12.78 24.98
CA TRP A 168 -5.46 13.55 24.88
C TRP A 168 -6.08 13.63 23.47
N HIS A 169 -5.77 12.69 22.59
CA HIS A 169 -6.23 12.74 21.20
C HIS A 169 -7.24 11.65 20.91
N GLY A 170 -8.41 12.05 20.49
CA GLY A 170 -9.51 11.19 20.07
C GLY A 170 -10.61 12.04 19.46
N HIS A 171 -11.68 11.41 19.03
CA HIS A 171 -12.89 12.05 18.54
C HIS A 171 -14.12 11.35 19.14
N SER A 172 -15.30 11.99 19.04
CA SER A 172 -16.55 11.51 19.68
C SER A 172 -16.95 10.09 19.26
N PHE A 173 -16.50 9.60 18.12
CA PHE A 173 -16.83 8.27 17.59
C PHE A 173 -15.71 7.24 17.81
N THR A 174 -14.70 7.56 18.60
CA THR A 174 -13.64 6.60 18.98
C THR A 174 -14.27 5.38 19.64
N ALA A 175 -13.86 4.19 19.20
CA ALA A 175 -14.36 2.89 19.67
C ALA A 175 -15.89 2.73 19.57
N ASN A 176 -16.54 3.35 18.58
CA ASN A 176 -17.98 3.19 18.41
C ASN A 176 -18.38 1.73 18.21
N PRO A 177 -19.47 1.27 18.85
CA PRO A 177 -19.82 -0.16 18.88
C PRO A 177 -20.16 -0.74 17.50
N LEU A 178 -20.70 0.06 16.57
CA LEU A 178 -21.03 -0.40 15.22
C LEU A 178 -19.73 -0.70 14.43
N GLY A 179 -18.74 0.20 14.51
CA GLY A 179 -17.43 -0.01 13.89
C GLY A 179 -16.69 -1.21 14.46
N CYS A 180 -16.74 -1.39 15.80
CA CYS A 180 -16.16 -2.55 16.46
C CYS A 180 -16.84 -3.87 16.05
N ALA A 181 -18.16 -3.89 15.95
CA ALA A 181 -18.91 -5.08 15.51
C ALA A 181 -18.57 -5.44 14.05
N ALA A 182 -18.51 -4.43 13.14
CA ALA A 182 -18.12 -4.64 11.77
C ALA A 182 -16.67 -5.12 11.65
N ALA A 183 -15.76 -4.59 12.47
CA ALA A 183 -14.35 -5.02 12.48
C ALA A 183 -14.21 -6.48 12.94
N ASN A 184 -14.89 -6.88 14.01
CA ASN A 184 -14.88 -8.26 14.48
C ASN A 184 -15.44 -9.22 13.42
N ALA A 185 -16.59 -8.89 12.80
CA ALA A 185 -17.16 -9.72 11.74
C ALA A 185 -16.23 -9.85 10.53
N SER A 186 -15.53 -8.77 10.16
CA SER A 186 -14.53 -8.79 9.07
C SER A 186 -13.33 -9.70 9.41
N LEU A 187 -12.83 -9.63 10.64
CA LEU A 187 -11.74 -10.49 11.10
C LEU A 187 -12.15 -11.96 11.14
N ASP A 188 -13.34 -12.27 11.68
CA ASP A 188 -13.88 -13.62 11.71
C ASP A 188 -13.95 -14.27 10.32
N LEU A 189 -14.36 -13.49 9.30
CA LEU A 189 -14.41 -13.97 7.91
C LEU A 189 -13.01 -14.25 7.36
N LEU A 190 -12.03 -13.40 7.66
CA LEU A 190 -10.65 -13.59 7.20
C LEU A 190 -9.97 -14.78 7.86
N GLU A 191 -10.24 -15.02 9.14
CA GLU A 191 -9.71 -16.16 9.89
C GLU A 191 -10.32 -17.50 9.46
N LYS A 192 -11.61 -17.50 9.10
CA LYS A 192 -12.28 -18.71 8.60
C LYS A 192 -11.81 -19.16 7.23
N GLU A 193 -11.43 -18.23 6.36
CA GLU A 193 -11.12 -18.52 4.96
C GLU A 193 -9.77 -17.89 4.49
N PRO A 194 -8.65 -18.20 5.16
CA PRO A 194 -7.35 -17.58 4.82
C PRO A 194 -6.90 -17.90 3.40
N GLN A 195 -7.30 -19.03 2.82
CA GLN A 195 -7.03 -19.40 1.44
C GLN A 195 -7.55 -18.37 0.42
N LYS A 196 -8.58 -17.61 0.77
CA LYS A 196 -9.14 -16.57 -0.11
C LYS A 196 -8.16 -15.45 -0.42
N TYR A 197 -7.18 -15.18 0.44
CA TYR A 197 -6.16 -14.17 0.17
C TYR A 197 -4.77 -14.76 -0.09
N LEU A 198 -4.48 -15.95 0.41
CA LEU A 198 -3.17 -16.60 0.23
C LEU A 198 -2.93 -17.04 -1.23
N SER A 199 -3.96 -17.47 -1.95
CA SER A 199 -3.85 -18.03 -3.30
C SER A 199 -3.92 -17.01 -4.45
N PHE A 200 -4.20 -15.73 -4.16
CA PHE A 200 -4.44 -14.74 -5.21
C PHE A 200 -3.25 -14.43 -6.10
N GLU A 201 -2.05 -14.41 -5.51
CA GLU A 201 -0.83 -14.04 -6.22
C GLU A 201 -0.58 -14.97 -7.41
N GLU A 202 -0.72 -16.26 -7.21
CA GLU A 202 -0.58 -17.26 -8.29
C GLU A 202 -1.65 -17.09 -9.38
N LYS A 203 -2.91 -16.84 -8.98
CA LYS A 203 -4.00 -16.59 -9.93
C LYS A 203 -3.73 -15.37 -10.80
N HIS A 204 -3.28 -14.27 -10.21
CA HIS A 204 -2.92 -13.08 -10.96
C HIS A 204 -1.76 -13.33 -11.92
N LEU A 205 -0.72 -14.02 -11.45
CA LEU A 205 0.46 -14.34 -12.27
C LEU A 205 0.10 -15.20 -13.49
N SER A 206 -0.77 -16.20 -13.35
CA SER A 206 -1.20 -17.07 -14.46
C SER A 206 -1.88 -16.29 -15.59
N HIS A 207 -2.60 -15.23 -15.28
CA HIS A 207 -3.21 -14.35 -16.27
C HIS A 207 -2.23 -13.32 -16.84
N LEU A 208 -1.45 -12.66 -15.99
CA LEU A 208 -0.56 -11.57 -16.39
C LEU A 208 0.60 -12.04 -17.27
N ILE A 209 1.00 -13.31 -17.18
CA ILE A 209 2.06 -13.84 -18.04
C ILE A 209 1.72 -13.72 -19.53
N LYS A 210 0.43 -13.75 -19.89
CA LYS A 210 -0.04 -13.55 -21.26
C LYS A 210 0.21 -12.14 -21.76
N PHE A 211 0.15 -11.15 -20.87
CA PHE A 211 0.33 -9.74 -21.21
C PHE A 211 1.79 -9.36 -21.49
N LYS A 212 2.76 -10.21 -21.12
CA LYS A 212 4.19 -9.98 -21.42
C LYS A 212 4.49 -9.83 -22.90
N ASN A 213 3.68 -10.43 -23.76
CA ASN A 213 3.89 -10.41 -25.20
C ASN A 213 3.43 -9.09 -25.85
N LEU A 214 2.70 -8.23 -25.14
CA LEU A 214 2.26 -6.93 -25.61
C LEU A 214 3.38 -5.89 -25.37
N PRO A 215 3.96 -5.30 -26.42
CA PRO A 215 5.19 -4.50 -26.30
C PRO A 215 5.04 -3.23 -25.47
N TYR A 216 3.84 -2.72 -25.35
CA TYR A 216 3.49 -1.52 -24.60
C TYR A 216 3.13 -1.80 -23.13
N ILE A 217 3.04 -3.07 -22.70
CA ILE A 217 2.87 -3.43 -21.30
C ILE A 217 4.23 -3.53 -20.63
N LYS A 218 4.41 -2.78 -19.56
CA LYS A 218 5.66 -2.72 -18.81
C LYS A 218 5.39 -2.91 -17.31
N LYS A 219 6.43 -3.26 -16.59
CA LYS A 219 6.45 -3.28 -15.13
C LYS A 219 5.31 -4.09 -14.51
N ILE A 220 5.07 -5.29 -15.04
CA ILE A 220 4.11 -6.22 -14.45
C ILE A 220 4.54 -6.56 -13.02
N ARG A 221 3.62 -6.40 -12.07
CA ARG A 221 3.87 -6.62 -10.64
C ARG A 221 2.64 -7.15 -9.93
N VAL A 222 2.86 -8.03 -8.97
CA VAL A 222 1.80 -8.65 -8.17
C VAL A 222 2.22 -8.70 -6.71
N SER A 223 1.29 -8.45 -5.81
CA SER A 223 1.43 -8.70 -4.38
C SER A 223 0.07 -9.10 -3.81
N GLY A 224 -0.09 -10.37 -3.50
CA GLY A 224 -1.37 -10.91 -3.05
C GLY A 224 -2.50 -10.66 -4.03
N THR A 225 -3.52 -9.90 -3.60
CA THR A 225 -4.71 -9.57 -4.42
C THR A 225 -4.52 -8.35 -5.33
N ILE A 226 -3.34 -7.76 -5.33
CA ILE A 226 -3.03 -6.57 -6.15
C ILE A 226 -2.18 -7.00 -7.33
N ALA A 227 -2.71 -6.80 -8.54
CA ALA A 227 -2.01 -7.01 -9.79
C ALA A 227 -1.96 -5.70 -10.56
N ALA A 228 -0.79 -5.30 -11.07
CA ALA A 228 -0.62 -4.03 -11.77
C ALA A 228 0.39 -4.13 -12.90
N PHE A 229 0.22 -3.26 -13.89
CA PHE A 229 1.18 -3.02 -14.97
C PHE A 229 1.10 -1.58 -15.47
N ASP A 230 2.16 -1.11 -16.10
CA ASP A 230 2.19 0.21 -16.73
C ASP A 230 1.90 0.06 -18.22
N LEU A 231 1.10 0.97 -18.79
CA LEU A 231 0.93 1.13 -20.23
C LEU A 231 1.89 2.21 -20.75
N GLU A 232 2.74 1.86 -21.69
CA GLU A 232 3.64 2.80 -22.38
C GLU A 232 3.15 3.01 -23.81
N ILE A 233 2.02 3.74 -23.96
CA ILE A 233 1.42 4.14 -25.24
C ILE A 233 1.48 5.67 -25.32
N GLY A 234 2.02 6.19 -26.41
CA GLY A 234 2.21 7.63 -26.59
C GLY A 234 3.33 8.23 -25.72
N ASN A 235 3.45 9.56 -25.76
CA ASN A 235 4.59 10.28 -25.17
C ASN A 235 4.41 10.72 -23.71
N LYS A 236 3.21 10.56 -23.12
CA LYS A 236 2.92 10.99 -21.74
C LYS A 236 2.97 9.82 -20.77
N LYS A 237 3.76 9.99 -19.69
CA LYS A 237 3.85 9.02 -18.57
C LYS A 237 3.23 9.60 -17.31
N GLY A 238 2.77 8.70 -16.41
CA GLY A 238 2.30 9.05 -15.08
C GLY A 238 0.83 9.40 -14.98
N TYR A 239 0.44 9.99 -13.85
CA TYR A 239 -0.95 10.19 -13.43
C TYR A 239 -1.82 10.99 -14.42
N PHE A 240 -1.21 11.89 -15.19
CA PHE A 240 -1.91 12.73 -16.18
C PHE A 240 -1.99 12.11 -17.58
N ASN A 241 -1.61 10.85 -17.74
CA ASN A 241 -1.82 10.13 -18.99
C ASN A 241 -3.31 9.79 -19.15
N ASN A 242 -3.90 10.11 -20.29
CA ASN A 242 -5.33 9.89 -20.55
C ASN A 242 -5.66 8.43 -20.90
N ILE A 243 -4.66 7.58 -21.22
CA ILE A 243 -4.88 6.19 -21.62
C ILE A 243 -5.69 5.42 -20.57
N GLY A 244 -5.43 5.66 -19.28
CA GLY A 244 -6.19 5.03 -18.20
C GLY A 244 -7.68 5.37 -18.23
N LYS A 245 -8.05 6.59 -18.64
CA LYS A 245 -9.46 6.97 -18.78
C LYS A 245 -10.13 6.23 -19.94
N GLU A 246 -9.43 6.07 -21.04
CA GLU A 246 -9.90 5.32 -22.22
C GLU A 246 -10.11 3.86 -21.87
N ILE A 247 -9.10 3.19 -21.27
CA ILE A 247 -9.23 1.80 -20.80
C ILE A 247 -10.39 1.64 -19.81
N LYS A 248 -10.57 2.59 -18.89
CA LYS A 248 -11.68 2.58 -17.95
C LYS A 248 -13.03 2.61 -18.68
N SER A 249 -13.19 3.48 -19.71
CA SER A 249 -14.43 3.59 -20.47
C SER A 249 -14.75 2.27 -21.18
N LEU A 250 -13.79 1.74 -21.93
CA LEU A 250 -13.93 0.46 -22.65
C LEU A 250 -14.22 -0.71 -21.72
N ALA A 251 -13.59 -0.75 -20.55
CA ALA A 251 -13.85 -1.78 -19.54
C ALA A 251 -15.26 -1.68 -18.96
N MET A 252 -15.72 -0.47 -18.68
CA MET A 252 -17.08 -0.22 -18.17
C MET A 252 -18.15 -0.65 -19.16
N GLU A 253 -17.97 -0.42 -20.47
CA GLU A 253 -18.88 -0.85 -21.54
C GLU A 253 -19.03 -2.38 -21.56
N GLN A 254 -17.98 -3.12 -21.15
CA GLN A 254 -17.99 -4.58 -21.05
C GLN A 254 -18.34 -5.10 -19.65
N GLY A 255 -18.75 -4.21 -18.72
CA GLY A 255 -19.18 -4.56 -17.36
C GLY A 255 -18.03 -4.77 -16.36
N LEU A 256 -16.82 -4.29 -16.67
CA LEU A 256 -15.68 -4.33 -15.76
C LEU A 256 -15.37 -2.92 -15.23
N PHE A 257 -15.60 -2.69 -13.91
CA PHE A 257 -15.23 -1.47 -13.25
C PHE A 257 -13.75 -1.51 -12.80
N ILE A 258 -12.92 -0.65 -13.37
CA ILE A 258 -11.54 -0.43 -12.95
C ILE A 258 -11.29 1.05 -12.68
N ARG A 259 -10.25 1.34 -11.91
CA ARG A 259 -9.86 2.72 -11.54
C ARG A 259 -8.37 2.95 -11.79
N PRO A 260 -7.93 3.10 -13.05
CA PRO A 260 -6.53 3.33 -13.37
C PRO A 260 -5.93 4.56 -12.67
N LEU A 261 -4.63 4.53 -12.41
CA LEU A 261 -3.85 5.64 -11.90
C LEU A 261 -2.95 6.19 -13.03
N GLY A 262 -3.52 7.05 -13.86
CA GLY A 262 -2.86 7.51 -15.08
C GLY A 262 -2.64 6.37 -16.07
N ASN A 263 -1.40 6.02 -16.34
CA ASN A 263 -1.04 4.88 -17.20
C ASN A 263 -0.86 3.55 -16.45
N VAL A 264 -1.10 3.53 -15.14
CA VAL A 264 -1.05 2.30 -14.35
C VAL A 264 -2.42 1.66 -14.33
N ILE A 265 -2.53 0.49 -14.94
CA ILE A 265 -3.71 -0.37 -14.86
C ILE A 265 -3.51 -1.37 -13.73
N TYR A 266 -4.52 -1.54 -12.90
CA TYR A 266 -4.45 -2.51 -11.82
C TYR A 266 -5.80 -3.17 -11.55
N LEU A 267 -5.74 -4.40 -11.08
CA LEU A 267 -6.84 -5.15 -10.49
C LEU A 267 -6.56 -5.30 -8.99
N MET A 268 -7.57 -5.02 -8.20
CA MET A 268 -7.58 -5.20 -6.75
C MET A 268 -8.99 -5.65 -6.34
N PRO A 269 -9.37 -6.89 -6.71
CA PRO A 269 -10.72 -7.38 -6.50
C PRO A 269 -11.04 -7.55 -5.02
N PRO A 270 -12.34 -7.59 -4.65
CA PRO A 270 -12.74 -8.01 -3.31
C PRO A 270 -12.34 -9.47 -3.08
N LEU A 271 -12.07 -9.83 -1.81
CA LEU A 271 -11.64 -11.19 -1.47
C LEU A 271 -12.71 -12.26 -1.75
N CYS A 272 -13.97 -11.87 -1.91
CA CYS A 272 -15.08 -12.75 -2.24
C CYS A 272 -15.26 -12.99 -3.75
N ILE A 273 -14.44 -12.42 -4.62
CA ILE A 273 -14.52 -12.64 -6.07
C ILE A 273 -14.36 -14.14 -6.39
N THR A 274 -15.17 -14.66 -7.29
CA THR A 274 -15.03 -16.04 -7.76
C THR A 274 -13.94 -16.17 -8.83
N ASN A 275 -13.46 -17.39 -9.09
CA ASN A 275 -12.50 -17.63 -10.16
C ASN A 275 -13.05 -17.18 -11.52
N ASP A 276 -14.30 -17.52 -11.83
CA ASP A 276 -14.95 -17.15 -13.10
C ASP A 276 -15.04 -15.63 -13.28
N GLN A 277 -15.34 -14.90 -12.19
CA GLN A 277 -15.36 -13.44 -12.21
C GLN A 277 -13.95 -12.85 -12.43
N LEU A 278 -12.93 -13.44 -11.83
CA LEU A 278 -11.55 -13.03 -12.03
C LEU A 278 -11.10 -13.32 -13.46
N GLU A 279 -11.39 -14.51 -13.98
CA GLU A 279 -11.10 -14.88 -15.37
C GLU A 279 -11.80 -13.96 -16.36
N LYS A 280 -13.09 -13.67 -16.15
CA LYS A 280 -13.84 -12.71 -16.97
C LYS A 280 -13.20 -11.33 -16.94
N SER A 281 -12.73 -10.87 -15.79
CA SER A 281 -12.06 -9.58 -15.67
C SER A 281 -10.78 -9.52 -16.51
N TYR A 282 -9.98 -10.57 -16.49
CA TYR A 282 -8.78 -10.67 -17.31
C TYR A 282 -9.09 -10.85 -18.79
N TRP A 283 -10.14 -11.60 -19.14
CA TRP A 283 -10.60 -11.74 -20.52
C TRP A 283 -10.99 -10.38 -21.12
N ILE A 284 -11.79 -9.58 -20.39
CA ILE A 284 -12.17 -8.22 -20.81
C ILE A 284 -10.92 -7.35 -21.01
N LEU A 285 -10.00 -7.33 -20.04
CA LEU A 285 -8.77 -6.56 -20.18
C LEU A 285 -7.94 -7.00 -21.39
N ASN A 286 -7.84 -8.31 -21.64
CA ASN A 286 -7.11 -8.83 -22.78
C ASN A 286 -7.71 -8.34 -24.10
N GLN A 287 -9.06 -8.44 -24.25
CA GLN A 287 -9.77 -7.96 -25.46
C GLN A 287 -9.52 -6.47 -25.70
N ILE A 288 -9.54 -5.66 -24.66
CA ILE A 288 -9.26 -4.22 -24.78
C ILE A 288 -7.79 -4.00 -25.18
N LEU A 289 -6.87 -4.66 -24.49
CA LEU A 289 -5.44 -4.46 -24.71
C LEU A 289 -4.98 -4.93 -26.09
N GLU A 290 -5.52 -5.97 -26.67
CA GLU A 290 -5.19 -6.44 -28.02
C GLU A 290 -5.67 -5.49 -29.14
N ASN A 291 -6.61 -4.59 -28.84
CA ASN A 291 -7.24 -3.69 -29.81
C ASN A 291 -6.83 -2.20 -29.65
N ILE A 292 -5.78 -1.93 -28.89
CA ILE A 292 -5.25 -0.55 -28.67
C ILE A 292 -4.13 -0.22 -29.68
#